data_782f1cac3e7fbcd8adbb17eaeeb14b34
#
_entry.id   782f1cac3e7fbcd8adbb17eaeeb14b34
#
_cell.length_a   1.000
_cell.length_b   1.000
_cell.length_c   1.000
_cell.angle_alpha   90.00
_cell.angle_beta   90.00
_cell.angle_gamma   90.00
#
_symmetry.space_group_name_H-M   'P 1'
#
loop_
_entity.id
_entity.type
_entity.pdbx_description
1 polymer ?
#
loop_
_entity_poly.entity_id
_entity_poly.type
_entity_poly.pdbx_seq_one_letter_code
_entity_poly.pdbx_strand_id
1 'polypeptide(L)'
;MSCAVCDLVKEKKGLLFEDEQIAVLLAPKPAAAGHVLLVPKQHAAILEQVPDFVVGKLFDKANKVSISVFEALGAEGTNILVNNGVAAGQTANHCVLNVLPRRENDGLGFAWQPKQLSEEEMSTIELKLKDEAKNIGVFEKEKPIPREEKKAEEIKEEHEEENYLLKQLKRLP
;
A
#
# COMPACT_ATOMS: atom_id res chain seq x y z
N MET A 1 -21.84 3.84 9.81
CA MET A 1 -21.43 5.13 9.19
C MET A 1 -20.79 4.80 7.86
N SER A 2 -21.15 5.50 6.76
CA SER A 2 -20.49 5.34 5.48
C SER A 2 -19.10 5.96 5.55
N CYS A 3 -18.09 5.28 5.02
CA CYS A 3 -16.72 5.78 4.94
C CYS A 3 -16.43 6.13 3.47
N ALA A 4 -16.15 7.40 3.21
CA ALA A 4 -15.90 7.88 1.84
C ALA A 4 -14.76 7.13 1.12
N VAL A 5 -13.74 6.68 1.85
CA VAL A 5 -12.65 5.87 1.26
C VAL A 5 -13.13 4.46 0.91
N CYS A 6 -13.93 3.82 1.79
CA CYS A 6 -14.55 2.53 1.47
C CYS A 6 -15.46 2.62 0.23
N ASP A 7 -16.16 3.73 0.09
CA ASP A 7 -17.06 3.96 -1.07
C ASP A 7 -16.22 4.14 -2.35
N LEU A 8 -15.11 4.91 -2.31
CA LEU A 8 -14.16 5.04 -3.44
C LEU A 8 -13.60 3.68 -3.88
N VAL A 9 -13.24 2.81 -2.93
CA VAL A 9 -12.73 1.47 -3.23
C VAL A 9 -13.80 0.62 -3.90
N LYS A 10 -15.05 0.65 -3.41
CA LYS A 10 -16.17 -0.09 -3.99
C LYS A 10 -16.52 0.39 -5.39
N GLU A 11 -16.56 1.71 -5.58
CA GLU A 11 -16.89 2.34 -6.88
C GLU A 11 -15.74 2.22 -7.88
N LYS A 12 -14.55 1.79 -7.45
CA LYS A 12 -13.33 1.70 -8.27
C LYS A 12 -12.95 3.01 -8.96
N LYS A 13 -13.34 4.14 -8.37
CA LYS A 13 -13.10 5.45 -8.95
C LYS A 13 -11.63 5.84 -8.80
N GLY A 14 -10.96 6.06 -9.94
CA GLY A 14 -9.52 6.35 -9.96
C GLY A 14 -8.63 5.18 -9.58
N LEU A 15 -9.15 3.94 -9.61
CA LEU A 15 -8.40 2.73 -9.28
C LEU A 15 -7.25 2.53 -10.25
N LEU A 16 -6.03 2.39 -9.70
CA LEU A 16 -4.81 2.08 -10.44
C LEU A 16 -4.41 0.61 -10.29
N PHE A 17 -4.60 0.07 -9.08
CA PHE A 17 -4.26 -1.30 -8.74
C PHE A 17 -5.09 -1.77 -7.54
N GLU A 18 -5.45 -3.04 -7.49
CA GLU A 18 -5.99 -3.69 -6.30
C GLU A 18 -5.51 -5.13 -6.19
N ASP A 19 -5.36 -5.60 -4.97
CA ASP A 19 -5.23 -7.01 -4.62
C ASP A 19 -6.30 -7.40 -3.57
N GLU A 20 -6.13 -8.52 -2.91
CA GLU A 20 -7.09 -8.99 -1.90
C GLU A 20 -7.20 -8.04 -0.69
N GLN A 21 -6.13 -7.34 -0.34
CA GLN A 21 -6.00 -6.58 0.91
C GLN A 21 -5.87 -5.09 0.72
N ILE A 22 -5.38 -4.62 -0.44
CA ILE A 22 -4.98 -3.25 -0.69
C ILE A 22 -5.63 -2.72 -1.97
N ALA A 23 -6.00 -1.45 -1.96
CA ALA A 23 -6.35 -0.70 -3.15
C ALA A 23 -5.43 0.53 -3.30
N VAL A 24 -5.05 0.82 -4.54
CA VAL A 24 -4.24 1.97 -4.95
C VAL A 24 -5.09 2.84 -5.88
N LEU A 25 -5.32 4.08 -5.50
CA LEU A 25 -6.25 4.98 -6.16
C LEU A 25 -5.61 6.35 -6.43
N LEU A 26 -6.02 7.03 -7.48
CA LEU A 26 -5.77 8.46 -7.60
C LEU A 26 -6.59 9.23 -6.57
N ALA A 27 -5.97 10.20 -5.92
CA ALA A 27 -6.64 11.04 -4.94
C ALA A 27 -7.75 11.87 -5.62
N PRO A 28 -9.01 11.82 -5.16
CA PRO A 28 -10.10 12.62 -5.76
C PRO A 28 -9.94 14.13 -5.51
N LYS A 29 -9.19 14.50 -4.47
CA LYS A 29 -8.78 15.87 -4.16
C LYS A 29 -7.26 15.88 -3.98
N PRO A 30 -6.50 15.94 -5.07
CA PRO A 30 -5.06 15.80 -5.02
C PRO A 30 -4.38 17.05 -4.44
N ALA A 31 -3.33 16.85 -3.64
CA ALA A 31 -2.45 17.94 -3.21
C ALA A 31 -1.43 18.33 -4.30
N ALA A 32 -1.06 17.37 -5.15
CA ALA A 32 -0.21 17.56 -6.32
C ALA A 32 -0.70 16.68 -7.47
N ALA A 33 -0.35 17.02 -8.70
CA ALA A 33 -0.66 16.19 -9.86
C ALA A 33 -0.02 14.80 -9.71
N GLY A 34 -0.83 13.74 -9.77
CA GLY A 34 -0.36 12.38 -9.54
C GLY A 34 -0.34 11.95 -8.07
N HIS A 35 -1.01 12.68 -7.17
CA HIS A 35 -1.21 12.23 -5.78
C HIS A 35 -1.96 10.89 -5.76
N VAL A 36 -1.35 9.85 -5.17
CA VAL A 36 -1.87 8.49 -5.07
C VAL A 36 -2.17 8.15 -3.61
N LEU A 37 -3.29 7.47 -3.42
CA LEU A 37 -3.71 6.92 -2.13
C LEU A 37 -3.53 5.40 -2.14
N LEU A 38 -2.92 4.86 -1.12
CA LEU A 38 -2.90 3.43 -0.85
C LEU A 38 -3.70 3.19 0.43
N VAL A 39 -4.64 2.27 0.36
CA VAL A 39 -5.57 2.02 1.46
C VAL A 39 -5.78 0.53 1.67
N PRO A 40 -5.92 0.06 2.92
CA PRO A 40 -6.40 -1.30 3.17
C PRO A 40 -7.86 -1.41 2.72
N LYS A 41 -8.23 -2.53 2.09
CA LYS A 41 -9.63 -2.77 1.67
C LYS A 41 -10.54 -3.03 2.88
N GLN A 42 -9.98 -3.67 3.91
CA GLN A 42 -10.66 -3.77 5.20
C GLN A 42 -10.62 -2.41 5.90
N HIS A 43 -11.77 -1.96 6.36
CA HIS A 43 -11.88 -0.69 7.06
C HIS A 43 -11.05 -0.70 8.35
N ALA A 44 -10.12 0.23 8.44
CA ALA A 44 -9.35 0.56 9.64
C ALA A 44 -9.26 2.08 9.73
N ALA A 45 -9.60 2.66 10.85
CA ALA A 45 -9.62 4.13 11.00
C ALA A 45 -8.20 4.71 11.04
N ILE A 46 -7.30 4.04 11.73
CA ILE A 46 -5.91 4.47 11.98
C ILE A 46 -4.94 3.33 11.68
N LEU A 47 -3.65 3.67 11.52
CA LEU A 47 -2.63 2.70 11.12
C LEU A 47 -2.48 1.54 12.12
N GLU A 48 -2.61 1.80 13.41
CA GLU A 48 -2.49 0.80 14.47
C GLU A 48 -3.60 -0.26 14.46
N GLN A 49 -4.69 -0.04 13.72
CA GLN A 49 -5.75 -1.01 13.52
C GLN A 49 -5.52 -1.90 12.29
N VAL A 50 -4.52 -1.58 11.49
CA VAL A 50 -4.16 -2.37 10.30
C VAL A 50 -3.21 -3.47 10.72
N PRO A 51 -3.45 -4.75 10.36
CA PRO A 51 -2.52 -5.84 10.67
C PRO A 51 -1.12 -5.58 10.11
N ASP A 52 -0.07 -5.93 10.85
CA ASP A 52 1.34 -5.64 10.52
C ASP A 52 1.73 -6.10 9.11
N PHE A 53 1.27 -7.28 8.70
CA PHE A 53 1.58 -7.81 7.36
C PHE A 53 0.90 -7.00 6.24
N VAL A 54 -0.25 -6.37 6.49
CA VAL A 54 -0.91 -5.44 5.54
C VAL A 54 -0.17 -4.11 5.51
N VAL A 55 0.28 -3.62 6.69
CA VAL A 55 1.14 -2.42 6.78
C VAL A 55 2.41 -2.62 5.94
N GLY A 56 3.09 -3.76 6.09
CA GLY A 56 4.26 -4.10 5.29
C GLY A 56 3.97 -4.08 3.78
N LYS A 57 2.83 -4.66 3.36
CA LYS A 57 2.40 -4.64 1.95
C LYS A 57 2.07 -3.23 1.45
N LEU A 58 1.44 -2.39 2.28
CA LEU A 58 1.16 -0.99 1.92
C LEU A 58 2.45 -0.23 1.60
N PHE A 59 3.47 -0.37 2.45
CA PHE A 59 4.75 0.32 2.23
C PHE A 59 5.53 -0.27 1.04
N ASP A 60 5.49 -1.59 0.81
CA ASP A 60 6.08 -2.19 -0.42
C ASP A 60 5.41 -1.61 -1.68
N LYS A 61 4.07 -1.56 -1.70
CA LYS A 61 3.35 -0.97 -2.83
C LYS A 61 3.61 0.54 -2.97
N ALA A 62 3.71 1.27 -1.86
CA ALA A 62 4.03 2.70 -1.89
C ALA A 62 5.39 2.96 -2.53
N ASN A 63 6.40 2.13 -2.25
CA ASN A 63 7.69 2.21 -2.92
C ASN A 63 7.58 2.00 -4.43
N LYS A 64 6.79 1.01 -4.89
CA LYS A 64 6.57 0.77 -6.33
C LYS A 64 5.82 1.93 -6.99
N VAL A 65 4.78 2.45 -6.33
CA VAL A 65 4.04 3.63 -6.81
C VAL A 65 4.95 4.86 -6.89
N SER A 66 5.82 5.07 -5.89
CA SER A 66 6.79 6.16 -5.89
C SER A 66 7.72 6.12 -7.11
N ILE A 67 8.24 4.94 -7.46
CA ILE A 67 9.03 4.73 -8.67
C ILE A 67 8.22 5.06 -9.93
N SER A 68 7.00 4.52 -10.03
CA SER A 68 6.14 4.74 -11.20
C SER A 68 5.78 6.22 -11.39
N VAL A 69 5.53 6.94 -10.30
CA VAL A 69 5.24 8.38 -10.32
C VAL A 69 6.46 9.18 -10.79
N PHE A 70 7.64 8.82 -10.30
CA PHE A 70 8.89 9.43 -10.73
C PHE A 70 9.12 9.25 -12.23
N GLU A 71 9.01 8.02 -12.73
CA GLU A 71 9.24 7.68 -14.14
C GLU A 71 8.17 8.26 -15.08
N ALA A 72 6.88 8.13 -14.71
CA ALA A 72 5.78 8.49 -15.60
C ALA A 72 5.47 9.99 -15.60
N LEU A 73 5.66 10.68 -14.47
CA LEU A 73 5.26 12.08 -14.30
C LEU A 73 6.46 13.04 -14.22
N GLY A 74 7.69 12.54 -14.25
CA GLY A 74 8.89 13.35 -14.12
C GLY A 74 8.94 14.09 -12.79
N ALA A 75 8.51 13.45 -11.70
CA ALA A 75 8.65 13.99 -10.36
C ALA A 75 10.13 14.02 -9.96
N GLU A 76 10.53 15.06 -9.22
CA GLU A 76 11.91 15.22 -8.73
C GLU A 76 12.12 14.53 -7.39
N GLY A 77 11.03 14.18 -6.71
CA GLY A 77 11.00 13.46 -5.46
C GLY A 77 9.59 12.99 -5.11
N THR A 78 9.47 12.26 -4.00
CA THR A 78 8.18 11.84 -3.46
C THR A 78 8.15 11.96 -1.95
N ASN A 79 6.99 12.34 -1.40
CA ASN A 79 6.70 12.16 0.01
C ASN A 79 5.73 10.99 0.19
N ILE A 80 6.05 10.10 1.12
CA ILE A 80 5.18 9.02 1.57
C ILE A 80 4.72 9.37 2.97
N LEU A 81 3.42 9.60 3.15
CA LEU A 81 2.87 10.15 4.40
C LEU A 81 1.66 9.34 4.87
N VAL A 82 1.61 9.12 6.17
CA VAL A 82 0.41 8.66 6.88
C VAL A 82 0.04 9.73 7.90
N ASN A 83 -1.16 10.30 7.78
CA ASN A 83 -1.71 11.19 8.78
C ASN A 83 -2.53 10.34 9.75
N ASN A 84 -1.97 10.06 10.91
CA ASN A 84 -2.55 9.16 11.90
C ASN A 84 -3.16 9.96 13.05
N GLY A 85 -4.48 10.08 13.03
CA GLY A 85 -5.25 10.88 13.97
C GLY A 85 -5.48 12.34 13.53
N VAL A 86 -6.51 12.95 14.10
CA VAL A 86 -6.97 14.31 13.75
C VAL A 86 -5.88 15.35 13.96
N ALA A 87 -5.12 15.25 15.06
CA ALA A 87 -4.03 16.17 15.36
C ALA A 87 -2.87 16.11 14.34
N ALA A 88 -2.72 14.99 13.64
CA ALA A 88 -1.78 14.81 12.54
C ALA A 88 -2.36 15.21 11.16
N GLY A 89 -3.58 15.77 11.12
CA GLY A 89 -4.23 16.19 9.88
C GLY A 89 -4.96 15.09 9.14
N GLN A 90 -5.34 13.99 9.81
CA GLN A 90 -6.20 12.98 9.23
C GLN A 90 -7.60 13.53 8.96
N THR A 91 -8.04 13.48 7.71
CA THR A 91 -9.34 14.02 7.28
C THR A 91 -10.39 12.94 7.02
N ALA A 92 -9.96 11.71 6.75
CA ALA A 92 -10.86 10.58 6.49
C ALA A 92 -10.78 9.58 7.66
N ASN A 93 -11.93 9.02 8.04
CA ASN A 93 -11.98 7.93 9.02
C ASN A 93 -11.59 6.59 8.35
N HIS A 94 -10.37 6.54 7.82
CA HIS A 94 -9.76 5.38 7.18
C HIS A 94 -8.25 5.59 7.13
N CYS A 95 -7.49 4.53 7.36
CA CYS A 95 -6.04 4.57 7.22
C CYS A 95 -5.68 4.80 5.74
N VAL A 96 -4.97 5.87 5.45
CA VAL A 96 -4.57 6.25 4.10
C VAL A 96 -3.07 6.52 4.08
N LEU A 97 -2.35 5.79 3.26
CA LEU A 97 -0.98 6.08 2.91
C LEU A 97 -0.97 6.92 1.64
N ASN A 98 -0.42 8.12 1.73
CA ASN A 98 -0.36 9.09 0.63
C ASN A 98 1.02 9.03 -0.03
N VAL A 99 1.06 8.95 -1.36
CA VAL A 99 2.26 9.14 -2.16
C VAL A 99 2.08 10.43 -2.96
N LEU A 100 2.89 11.42 -2.61
CA LEU A 100 2.84 12.76 -3.21
C LEU A 100 4.04 12.95 -4.11
N PRO A 101 3.83 13.13 -5.43
CA PRO A 101 4.89 13.61 -6.32
C PRO A 101 5.32 15.02 -5.91
N ARG A 102 6.62 15.25 -5.92
CA ARG A 102 7.20 16.52 -5.53
C ARG A 102 8.00 17.11 -6.70
N ARG A 103 7.96 18.44 -6.78
CA ARG A 103 8.80 19.24 -7.67
C ARG A 103 9.30 20.46 -6.92
N GLU A 104 10.40 21.00 -7.38
CA GLU A 104 10.89 22.26 -6.81
C GLU A 104 9.81 23.35 -6.93
N ASN A 105 9.61 24.09 -5.86
CA ASN A 105 8.62 25.18 -5.78
C ASN A 105 7.14 24.77 -6.01
N ASP A 106 6.77 23.54 -5.70
CA ASP A 106 5.39 23.01 -5.83
C ASP A 106 4.39 23.57 -4.81
N GLY A 107 4.82 24.42 -3.89
CA GLY A 107 3.99 25.05 -2.87
C GLY A 107 3.65 24.17 -1.66
N LEU A 108 4.10 22.90 -1.63
CA LEU A 108 3.88 22.00 -0.50
C LEU A 108 5.04 22.05 0.48
N GLY A 109 4.81 22.60 1.67
CA GLY A 109 5.81 22.69 2.75
C GLY A 109 5.66 21.54 3.76
N PHE A 110 6.66 20.66 3.84
CA PHE A 110 6.76 19.64 4.90
C PHE A 110 7.99 19.86 5.79
N ALA A 111 8.64 21.00 5.65
CA ALA A 111 9.76 21.38 6.52
C ALA A 111 9.23 21.93 7.84
N TRP A 112 9.79 21.47 8.94
CA TRP A 112 9.52 22.00 10.28
C TRP A 112 10.77 22.63 10.88
N GLN A 113 10.57 23.56 11.80
CA GLN A 113 11.66 24.14 12.59
C GLN A 113 12.01 23.19 13.74
N PRO A 114 13.27 22.76 13.88
CA PRO A 114 13.68 21.94 15.01
C PRO A 114 13.45 22.66 16.34
N LYS A 115 12.90 21.93 17.31
CA LYS A 115 12.84 22.41 18.69
C LYS A 115 14.09 21.96 19.44
N GLN A 116 14.69 22.88 20.19
CA GLN A 116 15.74 22.52 21.13
C GLN A 116 15.07 22.14 22.45
N LEU A 117 15.35 20.95 22.93
CA LEU A 117 14.93 20.46 24.24
C LEU A 117 16.17 20.43 25.16
N SER A 118 15.94 20.57 26.45
CA SER A 118 17.00 20.40 27.45
C SER A 118 17.43 18.94 27.58
N GLU A 119 18.63 18.68 28.10
CA GLU A 119 19.11 17.30 28.33
C GLU A 119 18.20 16.54 29.30
N GLU A 120 17.63 17.21 30.30
CA GLU A 120 16.70 16.62 31.26
C GLU A 120 15.39 16.18 30.59
N GLU A 121 14.81 17.04 29.72
CA GLU A 121 13.62 16.70 28.93
C GLU A 121 13.88 15.55 28.02
N MET A 122 15.02 15.54 27.30
CA MET A 122 15.42 14.44 26.41
C MET A 122 15.60 13.13 27.14
N SER A 123 16.30 13.14 28.28
CA SER A 123 16.50 11.96 29.12
C SER A 123 15.18 11.39 29.66
N THR A 124 14.28 12.26 30.06
CA THR A 124 12.95 11.85 30.56
C THR A 124 12.13 11.19 29.45
N ILE A 125 12.14 11.76 28.24
CA ILE A 125 11.44 11.21 27.09
C ILE A 125 12.05 9.85 26.70
N GLU A 126 13.39 9.77 26.67
CA GLU A 126 14.11 8.53 26.35
C GLU A 126 13.74 7.39 27.29
N LEU A 127 13.73 7.65 28.61
CA LEU A 127 13.35 6.65 29.61
C LEU A 127 11.92 6.14 29.39
N LYS A 128 10.96 7.04 29.19
CA LYS A 128 9.57 6.67 28.91
C LYS A 128 9.42 5.82 27.67
N LEU A 129 10.12 6.19 26.58
CA LEU A 129 10.06 5.43 25.31
C LEU A 129 10.76 4.07 25.41
N LYS A 130 11.86 3.96 26.18
CA LYS A 130 12.56 2.68 26.41
C LYS A 130 11.69 1.67 27.14
N ASP A 131 10.84 2.10 28.05
CA ASP A 131 9.92 1.20 28.76
C ASP A 131 8.89 0.58 27.81
N GLU A 132 8.41 1.34 26.84
CA GLU A 132 7.46 0.90 25.82
C GLU A 132 8.12 0.16 24.64
N ALA A 133 9.43 0.33 24.46
CA ALA A 133 10.18 -0.23 23.31
C ALA A 133 10.20 -1.77 23.29
N LYS A 134 9.85 -2.44 24.40
CA LYS A 134 9.75 -3.91 24.49
C LYS A 134 8.77 -4.50 23.48
N ASN A 135 7.80 -3.70 23.04
CA ASN A 135 6.79 -4.10 22.07
C ASN A 135 7.22 -3.84 20.62
N ILE A 136 8.31 -3.08 20.40
CA ILE A 136 8.84 -2.80 19.06
C ILE A 136 9.54 -4.06 18.55
N GLY A 137 9.09 -4.59 17.42
CA GLY A 137 9.63 -5.80 16.80
C GLY A 137 8.79 -7.07 17.00
N VAL A 138 7.68 -6.97 17.72
CA VAL A 138 6.67 -8.04 17.79
C VAL A 138 5.70 -7.82 16.62
N PHE A 139 5.78 -8.66 15.58
CA PHE A 139 4.96 -8.53 14.37
C PHE A 139 3.90 -9.63 14.30
N GLU A 140 2.69 -9.24 13.93
CA GLU A 140 1.65 -10.20 13.54
C GLU A 140 2.03 -10.85 12.19
N LYS A 141 2.10 -12.18 12.18
CA LYS A 141 2.32 -12.95 10.95
C LYS A 141 1.00 -13.19 10.24
N GLU A 142 1.01 -13.07 8.92
CA GLU A 142 -0.11 -13.49 8.09
C GLU A 142 -0.42 -14.97 8.38
N LYS A 143 -1.67 -15.25 8.78
CA LYS A 143 -2.10 -16.65 8.89
C LYS A 143 -2.08 -17.24 7.49
N PRO A 144 -1.44 -18.40 7.26
CA PRO A 144 -1.47 -19.02 5.95
C PRO A 144 -2.93 -19.22 5.53
N ILE A 145 -3.29 -18.63 4.40
CA ILE A 145 -4.60 -18.87 3.78
C ILE A 145 -4.64 -20.38 3.51
N PRO A 146 -5.64 -21.12 3.99
CA PRO A 146 -5.79 -22.52 3.62
C PRO A 146 -5.82 -22.56 2.08
N ARG A 147 -4.82 -23.14 1.45
CA ARG A 147 -4.90 -23.43 0.01
C ARG A 147 -6.04 -24.40 -0.11
N GLU A 148 -7.16 -23.97 -0.70
CA GLU A 148 -8.11 -24.92 -1.25
C GLU A 148 -7.30 -25.77 -2.23
N GLU A 149 -7.05 -27.01 -1.84
CA GLU A 149 -6.56 -28.01 -2.78
C GLU A 149 -7.63 -28.10 -3.86
N LYS A 150 -7.40 -27.39 -4.97
CA LYS A 150 -8.13 -27.67 -6.19
C LYS A 150 -7.89 -29.16 -6.43
N LYS A 151 -8.90 -29.98 -6.13
CA LYS A 151 -8.92 -31.37 -6.56
C LYS A 151 -8.52 -31.33 -8.03
N ALA A 152 -7.40 -31.96 -8.34
CA ALA A 152 -7.01 -32.17 -9.72
C ALA A 152 -8.23 -32.83 -10.38
N GLU A 153 -8.93 -32.07 -11.24
CA GLU A 153 -9.91 -32.67 -12.12
C GLU A 153 -9.09 -33.66 -12.96
N GLU A 154 -9.40 -34.94 -12.78
CA GLU A 154 -8.89 -35.96 -13.66
C GLU A 154 -9.18 -35.51 -15.09
N ILE A 155 -8.11 -35.14 -15.79
CA ILE A 155 -8.17 -34.91 -17.23
C ILE A 155 -8.57 -36.24 -17.80
N LYS A 156 -9.85 -36.45 -18.10
CA LYS A 156 -10.32 -37.54 -18.92
C LYS A 156 -9.65 -37.34 -20.27
N GLU A 157 -8.79 -38.29 -20.62
CA GLU A 157 -8.28 -38.45 -21.97
C GLU A 157 -9.47 -38.63 -22.91
N GLU A 158 -9.99 -37.55 -23.45
CA GLU A 158 -10.90 -37.56 -24.57
C GLU A 158 -10.12 -37.12 -25.82
N HIS A 159 -9.91 -38.10 -26.65
CA HIS A 159 -9.59 -38.02 -28.08
C HIS A 159 -8.27 -37.41 -28.52
N GLU A 160 -7.45 -38.33 -29.09
CA GLU A 160 -6.39 -38.07 -30.05
C GLU A 160 -6.88 -37.19 -31.22
N GLU A 161 -6.96 -35.87 -31.01
CA GLU A 161 -6.82 -34.97 -32.14
C GLU A 161 -5.32 -34.82 -32.42
N GLU A 162 -4.89 -35.37 -33.56
CA GLU A 162 -3.51 -35.35 -34.05
C GLU A 162 -2.90 -33.95 -33.88
N ASN A 163 -1.98 -33.88 -32.96
CA ASN A 163 -1.23 -32.64 -32.70
C ASN A 163 -0.58 -32.18 -34.02
N TYR A 164 -0.93 -30.99 -34.48
CA TYR A 164 -0.44 -30.34 -35.70
C TYR A 164 1.09 -30.44 -35.86
N LEU A 165 1.82 -30.37 -34.75
CA LEU A 165 3.28 -30.48 -34.72
C LEU A 165 3.77 -31.91 -35.08
N LEU A 166 3.06 -32.97 -34.67
CA LEU A 166 3.38 -34.35 -35.06
C LEU A 166 3.11 -34.61 -36.55
N LYS A 167 2.12 -33.95 -37.12
CA LYS A 167 1.83 -34.00 -38.55
C LYS A 167 2.89 -33.32 -39.41
N GLN A 168 3.49 -32.25 -38.90
CA GLN A 168 4.62 -31.57 -39.55
C GLN A 168 5.90 -32.39 -39.51
N LEU A 169 6.22 -33.05 -38.38
CA LEU A 169 7.41 -33.88 -38.21
C LEU A 169 7.41 -35.12 -39.11
N LYS A 170 6.23 -35.66 -39.47
CA LYS A 170 6.10 -36.80 -40.39
C LYS A 170 6.27 -36.43 -41.90
N ARG A 171 6.44 -35.15 -42.23
CA ARG A 171 6.60 -34.64 -43.59
C ARG A 171 8.04 -34.26 -43.97
N LEU A 172 8.99 -34.47 -43.09
CA LEU A 172 10.40 -34.30 -43.43
C LEU A 172 10.94 -35.59 -44.07
N PRO A 173 11.62 -35.53 -45.24
CA PRO A 173 12.14 -36.68 -45.96
C PRO A 173 13.30 -37.34 -45.19
#